data_adbfdfa5ba56c271a96f61c7a3a8bbe4
#
_entry.id   adbfdfa5ba56c271a96f61c7a3a8bbe4
#
_cell.length_a   1.000
_cell.length_b   1.000
_cell.length_c   1.000
_cell.angle_alpha   90.00
_cell.angle_beta   90.00
_cell.angle_gamma   90.00
#
_symmetry.space_group_name_H-M   'P 1'
#
loop_
_entity.id
_entity.type
_entity.pdbx_description
1 polymer ?
#
loop_
_entity_poly.entity_id
_entity_poly.type
_entity_poly.pdbx_seq_one_letter_code
_entity_poly.pdbx_strand_id
1 'polypeptide(L)'
;MKQSKYVAAFMIWASAALLPVGTLASEQESWEFGASIYGWFPDISGHTSFSPPGGGGDFEIGIDQILDNLEFTLMGTFDARKGRGGLLVDMIYMGVGNSKSGVREGTIGGTPIPVGASAAVDLDLDSWIWTVAGYYRTVDQPEVKFDLLAGLRYTDVEQKVNWNITGNVASIPVLDRTGTAEAGLENWDVIVGARGNYSFGANNTWFVPYYLDVGTGDSDQTWQAIAGLGYKFHWGEAVAAWRYLSYDLPSDSAIADMNFNGPAIGVTFRW
;
A
#
# COMPACT_ATOMS: atom_id res chain seq x y z
N MET A 1 27.51 -9.79 19.50
CA MET A 1 27.26 -11.23 19.33
C MET A 1 25.93 -11.36 18.62
N LYS A 2 25.95 -11.66 17.31
CA LYS A 2 24.76 -11.79 16.47
C LYS A 2 24.01 -13.08 16.83
N GLN A 3 22.79 -12.98 17.29
CA GLN A 3 21.88 -14.12 17.38
C GLN A 3 21.09 -14.26 16.08
N SER A 4 21.38 -15.32 15.37
CA SER A 4 20.65 -15.79 14.20
C SER A 4 19.24 -16.25 14.61
N LYS A 5 18.20 -15.58 14.11
CA LYS A 5 16.81 -16.03 14.27
C LYS A 5 16.51 -17.05 13.17
N TYR A 6 16.14 -18.24 13.57
CA TYR A 6 15.76 -19.35 12.70
C TYR A 6 14.43 -19.05 12.01
N VAL A 7 14.45 -19.06 10.69
CA VAL A 7 13.24 -19.10 9.85
C VAL A 7 12.64 -20.49 9.98
N ALA A 8 11.54 -20.62 10.69
CA ALA A 8 10.75 -21.84 10.73
C ALA A 8 9.86 -21.92 9.49
N ALA A 9 10.26 -22.73 8.51
CA ALA A 9 9.43 -23.07 7.37
C ALA A 9 8.24 -23.92 7.81
N PHE A 10 7.06 -23.34 7.84
CA PHE A 10 5.81 -24.08 8.03
C PHE A 10 5.40 -24.73 6.70
N MET A 11 5.67 -26.02 6.57
CA MET A 11 5.09 -26.87 5.51
C MET A 11 3.65 -27.19 5.90
N ILE A 12 2.69 -26.51 5.27
CA ILE A 12 1.28 -26.89 5.34
C ILE A 12 1.06 -28.06 4.37
N TRP A 13 0.87 -29.24 4.92
CA TRP A 13 0.37 -30.41 4.17
C TRP A 13 -1.13 -30.24 3.95
N ALA A 14 -1.51 -29.82 2.76
CA ALA A 14 -2.91 -29.86 2.34
C ALA A 14 -3.26 -31.31 1.95
N SER A 15 -3.98 -32.00 2.83
CA SER A 15 -4.56 -33.31 2.52
C SER A 15 -5.73 -33.10 1.57
N ALA A 16 -5.53 -33.36 0.29
CA ALA A 16 -6.59 -33.37 -0.71
C ALA A 16 -7.50 -34.57 -0.47
N ALA A 17 -8.70 -34.36 0.05
CA ALA A 17 -9.77 -35.34 0.06
C ALA A 17 -10.26 -35.55 -1.38
N LEU A 18 -9.96 -36.68 -1.97
CA LEU A 18 -10.47 -37.14 -3.25
C LEU A 18 -11.97 -37.47 -3.10
N LEU A 19 -12.85 -36.55 -3.47
CA LEU A 19 -14.26 -36.85 -3.72
C LEU A 19 -14.41 -37.43 -5.15
N PRO A 20 -15.31 -38.40 -5.39
CA PRO A 20 -15.48 -38.98 -6.70
C PRO A 20 -16.06 -37.95 -7.66
N VAL A 21 -15.29 -37.59 -8.68
CA VAL A 21 -15.71 -36.73 -9.78
C VAL A 21 -16.69 -37.48 -10.67
N GLY A 22 -17.96 -37.12 -10.58
CA GLY A 22 -18.93 -37.47 -11.60
C GLY A 22 -18.49 -36.77 -12.91
N THR A 23 -18.31 -37.58 -13.98
CA THR A 23 -18.00 -37.09 -15.31
C THR A 23 -19.21 -36.38 -15.92
N LEU A 24 -19.37 -35.11 -15.60
CA LEU A 24 -20.09 -34.16 -16.45
C LEU A 24 -19.08 -33.69 -17.49
N ALA A 25 -19.45 -33.70 -18.77
CA ALA A 25 -18.66 -33.13 -19.84
C ALA A 25 -18.37 -31.67 -19.48
N SER A 26 -17.16 -31.39 -18.99
CA SER A 26 -16.74 -30.03 -18.68
C SER A 26 -16.47 -29.34 -20.01
N GLU A 27 -17.24 -28.29 -20.34
CA GLU A 27 -16.68 -27.24 -21.18
C GLU A 27 -15.27 -26.94 -20.63
N GLN A 28 -14.28 -27.06 -21.49
CA GLN A 28 -12.89 -26.93 -21.08
C GLN A 28 -12.67 -25.44 -20.75
N GLU A 29 -12.87 -25.10 -19.46
CA GLU A 29 -12.67 -23.73 -18.97
C GLU A 29 -11.26 -23.27 -19.35
N SER A 30 -11.16 -22.23 -20.17
CA SER A 30 -9.90 -21.62 -20.58
C SER A 30 -9.36 -20.73 -19.46
N TRP A 31 -8.06 -20.55 -19.44
CA TRP A 31 -7.46 -19.52 -18.61
C TRP A 31 -7.78 -18.14 -19.20
N GLU A 32 -8.09 -17.22 -18.32
CA GLU A 32 -8.23 -15.80 -18.61
C GLU A 32 -7.18 -15.05 -17.80
N PHE A 33 -6.45 -14.16 -18.45
CA PHE A 33 -5.42 -13.38 -17.83
C PHE A 33 -5.76 -11.89 -17.91
N GLY A 34 -5.30 -11.13 -16.93
CA GLY A 34 -5.38 -9.68 -16.93
C GLY A 34 -4.09 -9.10 -16.36
N ALA A 35 -3.60 -8.03 -16.97
CA ALA A 35 -2.51 -7.26 -16.44
C ALA A 35 -2.88 -5.78 -16.45
N SER A 36 -2.61 -5.09 -15.35
CA SER A 36 -2.83 -3.65 -15.22
C SER A 36 -1.53 -2.94 -14.92
N ILE A 37 -1.40 -1.75 -15.45
CA ILE A 37 -0.39 -0.76 -15.04
C ILE A 37 -1.17 0.45 -14.56
N TYR A 38 -0.80 0.98 -13.40
CA TYR A 38 -1.49 2.12 -12.81
C TYR A 38 -0.53 3.04 -12.06
N GLY A 39 -0.97 4.27 -11.81
CA GLY A 39 -0.38 5.19 -10.86
C GLY A 39 -1.34 5.41 -9.70
N TRP A 40 -0.84 5.36 -8.49
CA TRP A 40 -1.55 5.76 -7.28
C TRP A 40 -0.80 6.91 -6.64
N PHE A 41 -1.52 7.95 -6.24
CA PHE A 41 -0.98 9.21 -5.75
C PHE A 41 -1.60 9.50 -4.37
N PRO A 42 -1.15 8.80 -3.33
CA PRO A 42 -1.70 8.98 -1.99
C PRO A 42 -1.13 10.21 -1.28
N ASP A 43 -1.93 10.79 -0.40
CA ASP A 43 -1.42 11.45 0.78
C ASP A 43 -1.03 10.36 1.79
N ILE A 44 0.11 10.50 2.46
CA ILE A 44 0.59 9.57 3.47
C ILE A 44 0.54 10.28 4.82
N SER A 45 -0.16 9.70 5.79
CA SER A 45 -0.27 10.24 7.14
C SER A 45 -0.13 9.14 8.18
N GLY A 46 0.29 9.50 9.38
CA GLY A 46 0.43 8.54 10.48
C GLY A 46 0.94 9.17 11.75
N HIS A 47 1.04 8.34 12.81
CA HIS A 47 1.59 8.69 14.09
C HIS A 47 2.84 7.88 14.38
N THR A 48 3.89 8.55 14.85
CA THR A 48 5.11 7.90 15.33
C THR A 48 5.09 7.77 16.85
N SER A 49 5.35 6.57 17.37
CA SER A 49 5.45 6.27 18.80
C SER A 49 6.90 6.30 19.25
N PHE A 50 7.56 7.46 19.26
CA PHE A 50 8.88 7.55 19.86
C PHE A 50 8.78 7.62 21.38
N SER A 51 9.44 6.69 22.09
CA SER A 51 9.57 6.77 23.56
C SER A 51 10.33 8.05 23.97
N PRO A 52 9.93 8.70 25.11
CA PRO A 52 10.47 10.02 25.51
C PRO A 52 12.00 10.04 25.64
N PRO A 53 12.64 11.25 25.40
CA PRO A 53 12.14 12.56 25.85
C PRO A 53 11.49 13.46 24.79
N GLY A 54 11.02 12.94 23.66
CA GLY A 54 10.45 13.77 22.61
C GLY A 54 8.96 13.59 22.28
N GLY A 55 8.30 12.57 22.80
CA GLY A 55 6.88 12.30 22.49
C GLY A 55 6.65 11.94 21.01
N GLY A 56 5.66 11.06 20.71
CA GLY A 56 5.21 10.78 19.36
C GLY A 56 4.65 12.04 18.67
N GLY A 57 4.70 12.08 17.35
CA GLY A 57 4.18 13.19 16.56
C GLY A 57 3.46 12.69 15.31
N ASP A 58 2.49 13.49 14.89
CA ASP A 58 1.81 13.31 13.62
C ASP A 58 2.73 13.67 12.48
N PHE A 59 2.70 12.90 11.40
CA PHE A 59 3.33 13.27 10.15
C PHE A 59 2.31 13.20 9.02
N GLU A 60 2.47 14.09 8.06
CA GLU A 60 1.66 14.14 6.84
C GLU A 60 2.57 14.51 5.67
N ILE A 61 2.54 13.71 4.62
CA ILE A 61 3.25 13.94 3.37
C ILE A 61 2.18 14.05 2.30
N GLY A 62 1.93 15.28 1.83
CA GLY A 62 0.94 15.54 0.82
C GLY A 62 1.35 15.06 -0.57
N ILE A 63 0.36 14.77 -1.40
CA ILE A 63 0.53 14.34 -2.80
C ILE A 63 1.47 15.27 -3.60
N ASP A 64 1.40 16.58 -3.37
CA ASP A 64 2.25 17.56 -4.07
C ASP A 64 3.73 17.34 -3.74
N GLN A 65 4.05 17.04 -2.48
CA GLN A 65 5.41 16.73 -2.04
C GLN A 65 5.92 15.41 -2.64
N ILE A 66 5.05 14.42 -2.74
CA ILE A 66 5.37 13.13 -3.37
C ILE A 66 5.64 13.32 -4.85
N LEU A 67 4.80 14.06 -5.57
CA LEU A 67 4.95 14.28 -7.01
C LEU A 67 6.20 15.11 -7.35
N ASP A 68 6.53 16.12 -6.54
CA ASP A 68 7.71 16.97 -6.75
C ASP A 68 9.03 16.22 -6.53
N ASN A 69 9.01 15.14 -5.74
CA ASN A 69 10.21 14.40 -5.33
C ASN A 69 10.16 12.90 -5.72
N LEU A 70 9.23 12.53 -6.58
CA LEU A 70 9.08 11.16 -7.04
C LEU A 70 10.27 10.75 -7.90
N GLU A 71 11.10 9.82 -7.41
CA GLU A 71 12.24 9.30 -8.15
C GLU A 71 11.83 8.22 -9.14
N PHE A 72 11.12 7.22 -8.64
CA PHE A 72 10.62 6.10 -9.44
C PHE A 72 9.40 5.47 -8.80
N THR A 73 8.45 5.08 -9.63
CA THR A 73 7.30 4.29 -9.19
C THR A 73 7.00 3.20 -10.20
N LEU A 74 6.63 2.03 -9.70
CA LEU A 74 6.14 0.92 -10.51
C LEU A 74 4.94 0.30 -9.78
N MET A 75 3.77 0.37 -10.43
CA MET A 75 2.55 -0.17 -9.86
C MET A 75 1.82 -1.00 -10.89
N GLY A 76 1.41 -2.19 -10.50
CA GLY A 76 0.71 -3.08 -11.41
C GLY A 76 0.00 -4.22 -10.72
N THR A 77 -1.01 -4.76 -11.41
CA THR A 77 -1.69 -5.98 -11.00
C THR A 77 -1.59 -7.04 -12.07
N PHE A 78 -1.54 -8.29 -11.63
CA PHE A 78 -1.71 -9.46 -12.47
C PHE A 78 -2.86 -10.31 -11.95
N ASP A 79 -3.72 -10.76 -12.84
CA ASP A 79 -4.87 -11.59 -12.57
C ASP A 79 -4.84 -12.83 -13.46
N ALA A 80 -5.04 -14.00 -12.90
CA ALA A 80 -5.17 -15.25 -13.64
C ALA A 80 -6.38 -16.00 -13.12
N ARG A 81 -7.33 -16.33 -13.99
CA ARG A 81 -8.58 -17.02 -13.64
C ARG A 81 -8.80 -18.22 -14.52
N LYS A 82 -9.29 -19.30 -13.90
CA LYS A 82 -9.84 -20.45 -14.59
C LYS A 82 -11.17 -20.82 -13.96
N GLY A 83 -12.24 -20.73 -14.73
CA GLY A 83 -13.59 -20.90 -14.23
C GLY A 83 -13.92 -19.87 -13.15
N ARG A 84 -14.27 -20.36 -11.96
CA ARG A 84 -14.59 -19.49 -10.82
C ARG A 84 -13.42 -19.17 -9.91
N GLY A 85 -12.32 -19.92 -9.99
CA GLY A 85 -11.13 -19.72 -9.18
C GLY A 85 -10.08 -18.89 -9.87
N GLY A 86 -9.34 -18.06 -9.13
CA GLY A 86 -8.26 -17.27 -9.68
C GLY A 86 -7.25 -16.81 -8.65
N LEU A 87 -6.20 -16.15 -9.15
CA LEU A 87 -5.11 -15.56 -8.39
C LEU A 87 -5.00 -14.08 -8.78
N LEU A 88 -4.85 -13.23 -7.77
CA LEU A 88 -4.55 -11.81 -7.89
C LEU A 88 -3.18 -11.54 -7.28
N VAL A 89 -2.37 -10.80 -7.99
CA VAL A 89 -1.13 -10.22 -7.48
C VAL A 89 -1.17 -8.72 -7.73
N ASP A 90 -1.02 -7.92 -6.68
CA ASP A 90 -0.88 -6.46 -6.76
C ASP A 90 0.49 -6.07 -6.21
N MET A 91 1.20 -5.22 -6.93
CA MET A 91 2.54 -4.77 -6.58
C MET A 91 2.61 -3.25 -6.68
N ILE A 92 3.09 -2.64 -5.62
CA ILE A 92 3.37 -1.21 -5.55
C ILE A 92 4.82 -1.05 -5.13
N TYR A 93 5.57 -0.30 -5.91
CA TYR A 93 6.85 0.28 -5.52
C TYR A 93 6.77 1.80 -5.67
N MET A 94 7.19 2.51 -4.65
CA MET A 94 7.26 3.96 -4.65
C MET A 94 8.54 4.40 -3.95
N GLY A 95 9.43 5.09 -4.68
CA GLY A 95 10.62 5.76 -4.17
C GLY A 95 10.42 7.26 -4.24
N VAL A 96 10.50 7.93 -3.11
CA VAL A 96 10.43 9.40 -2.97
C VAL A 96 11.72 9.84 -2.32
N GLY A 97 12.52 10.62 -3.04
CA GLY A 97 13.82 11.09 -2.56
C GLY A 97 13.90 12.60 -2.45
N ASN A 98 14.66 13.07 -1.48
CA ASN A 98 15.13 14.44 -1.37
C ASN A 98 14.03 15.53 -1.24
N SER A 99 12.93 15.24 -0.54
CA SER A 99 11.94 16.27 -0.25
C SER A 99 12.46 17.26 0.80
N LYS A 100 12.86 18.45 0.37
CA LYS A 100 13.31 19.52 1.26
C LYS A 100 12.11 20.27 1.82
N SER A 101 11.72 19.97 3.05
CA SER A 101 10.76 20.77 3.78
C SER A 101 11.47 21.67 4.80
N GLY A 102 11.25 22.97 4.72
CA GLY A 102 11.73 23.92 5.73
C GLY A 102 10.73 24.00 6.89
N VAL A 103 11.05 23.39 8.03
CA VAL A 103 10.24 23.50 9.25
C VAL A 103 10.75 24.67 10.09
N ARG A 104 9.87 25.58 10.49
CA ARG A 104 10.23 26.77 11.29
C ARG A 104 9.84 26.66 12.76
N GLU A 105 8.90 25.78 13.10
CA GLU A 105 8.43 25.57 14.47
C GLU A 105 8.15 24.09 14.70
N GLY A 106 8.50 23.55 15.85
CA GLY A 106 8.21 22.16 16.22
C GLY A 106 9.39 21.43 16.86
N THR A 107 9.32 20.11 16.82
CA THR A 107 10.36 19.20 17.33
C THR A 107 10.75 18.22 16.22
N ILE A 108 12.03 18.08 15.93
CA ILE A 108 12.55 17.14 14.94
C ILE A 108 13.48 16.16 15.63
N GLY A 109 13.21 14.85 15.52
CA GLY A 109 14.01 13.79 16.15
C GLY A 109 14.16 13.98 17.67
N GLY A 110 13.13 14.50 18.35
CA GLY A 110 13.17 14.81 19.78
C GLY A 110 13.92 16.12 20.13
N THR A 111 14.38 16.88 19.14
CA THR A 111 15.08 18.15 19.35
C THR A 111 14.17 19.33 19.03
N PRO A 112 13.84 20.22 20.00
CA PRO A 112 13.06 21.43 19.72
C PRO A 112 13.81 22.36 18.76
N ILE A 113 13.09 22.93 17.79
CA ILE A 113 13.61 23.98 16.91
C ILE A 113 13.59 25.29 17.72
N PRO A 114 14.71 25.95 17.96
CA PRO A 114 14.73 27.23 18.68
C PRO A 114 13.97 28.31 17.92
N VAL A 115 13.30 29.21 18.64
CA VAL A 115 12.60 30.36 18.02
C VAL A 115 13.60 31.19 17.21
N GLY A 116 13.31 31.38 15.91
CA GLY A 116 14.17 32.10 14.96
C GLY A 116 15.18 31.20 14.24
N ALA A 117 15.19 29.89 14.49
CA ALA A 117 15.93 28.92 13.70
C ALA A 117 15.06 28.34 12.58
N SER A 118 15.69 27.82 11.54
CA SER A 118 15.04 27.01 10.50
C SER A 118 15.72 25.67 10.43
N ALA A 119 14.94 24.63 10.24
CA ALA A 119 15.44 23.28 9.97
C ALA A 119 15.23 22.93 8.50
N ALA A 120 16.28 22.48 7.85
CA ALA A 120 16.16 21.78 6.58
C ALA A 120 15.99 20.30 6.90
N VAL A 121 14.96 19.67 6.32
CA VAL A 121 14.65 18.26 6.50
C VAL A 121 14.67 17.62 5.12
N ASP A 122 15.52 16.61 4.95
CA ASP A 122 15.54 15.76 3.77
C ASP A 122 14.87 14.43 4.16
N LEU A 123 13.85 14.03 3.41
CA LEU A 123 13.11 12.82 3.61
C LEU A 123 13.33 11.91 2.40
N ASP A 124 13.83 10.71 2.65
CA ASP A 124 13.87 9.61 1.68
C ASP A 124 12.88 8.54 2.14
N LEU A 125 12.02 8.09 1.22
CA LEU A 125 11.03 7.05 1.46
C LEU A 125 11.12 6.01 0.35
N ASP A 126 11.37 4.78 0.73
CA ASP A 126 11.25 3.60 -0.14
C ASP A 126 10.13 2.70 0.37
N SER A 127 9.19 2.37 -0.50
CA SER A 127 8.03 1.56 -0.12
C SER A 127 7.76 0.45 -1.11
N TRP A 128 7.63 -0.77 -0.59
CA TRP A 128 7.13 -1.94 -1.30
C TRP A 128 5.86 -2.44 -0.64
N ILE A 129 4.80 -2.61 -1.43
CA ILE A 129 3.57 -3.26 -0.96
C ILE A 129 3.20 -4.34 -1.97
N TRP A 130 3.13 -5.59 -1.50
CA TRP A 130 2.72 -6.74 -2.28
C TRP A 130 1.45 -7.33 -1.69
N THR A 131 0.47 -7.59 -2.54
CA THR A 131 -0.73 -8.36 -2.17
C THR A 131 -0.85 -9.55 -3.09
N VAL A 132 -0.91 -10.75 -2.52
CA VAL A 132 -1.12 -12.00 -3.25
C VAL A 132 -2.35 -12.69 -2.67
N ALA A 133 -3.41 -12.85 -3.46
CA ALA A 133 -4.66 -13.40 -2.98
C ALA A 133 -5.25 -14.40 -3.98
N GLY A 134 -5.66 -15.56 -3.45
CA GLY A 134 -6.59 -16.44 -4.16
C GLY A 134 -8.00 -15.88 -4.07
N TYR A 135 -8.82 -16.07 -5.11
CA TYR A 135 -10.20 -15.65 -5.08
C TYR A 135 -11.14 -16.66 -5.71
N TYR A 136 -12.41 -16.56 -5.34
CA TYR A 136 -13.48 -17.37 -5.90
C TYR A 136 -14.64 -16.47 -6.34
N ARG A 137 -15.04 -16.57 -7.62
CA ARG A 137 -16.15 -15.83 -8.21
C ARG A 137 -17.48 -16.43 -7.78
N THR A 138 -18.17 -15.74 -6.89
CA THR A 138 -19.48 -16.17 -6.37
C THR A 138 -20.64 -15.69 -7.23
N VAL A 139 -20.53 -14.47 -7.82
CA VAL A 139 -21.48 -13.94 -8.79
C VAL A 139 -20.78 -13.67 -10.11
N ASP A 140 -21.31 -14.24 -11.19
CA ASP A 140 -20.79 -14.08 -12.55
C ASP A 140 -21.94 -13.78 -13.52
N GLN A 141 -22.41 -12.54 -13.48
CA GLN A 141 -23.47 -12.01 -14.36
C GLN A 141 -22.88 -10.96 -15.29
N PRO A 142 -23.51 -10.67 -16.43
CA PRO A 142 -23.00 -9.64 -17.35
C PRO A 142 -22.80 -8.27 -16.71
N GLU A 143 -23.70 -7.89 -15.79
CA GLU A 143 -23.69 -6.61 -15.10
C GLU A 143 -22.89 -6.64 -13.80
N VAL A 144 -22.83 -7.81 -13.12
CA VAL A 144 -22.25 -7.92 -11.77
C VAL A 144 -21.23 -9.04 -11.71
N LYS A 145 -20.02 -8.72 -11.31
CA LYS A 145 -18.99 -9.68 -10.94
C LYS A 145 -18.68 -9.49 -9.46
N PHE A 146 -18.68 -10.58 -8.68
CA PHE A 146 -18.34 -10.54 -7.27
C PHE A 146 -17.47 -11.74 -6.90
N ASP A 147 -16.28 -11.45 -6.40
CA ASP A 147 -15.27 -12.42 -5.99
C ASP A 147 -15.03 -12.27 -4.49
N LEU A 148 -15.02 -13.37 -3.75
CA LEU A 148 -14.45 -13.42 -2.39
C LEU A 148 -12.97 -13.76 -2.50
N LEU A 149 -12.13 -13.15 -1.68
CA LEU A 149 -10.69 -13.35 -1.71
C LEU A 149 -10.11 -13.59 -0.32
N ALA A 150 -8.98 -14.29 -0.30
CA ALA A 150 -8.12 -14.46 0.87
C ALA A 150 -6.67 -14.56 0.41
N GLY A 151 -5.76 -13.98 1.18
CA GLY A 151 -4.36 -13.90 0.78
C GLY A 151 -3.44 -13.33 1.83
N LEU A 152 -2.30 -12.85 1.34
CA LEU A 152 -1.24 -12.25 2.14
C LEU A 152 -0.93 -10.86 1.59
N ARG A 153 -0.65 -9.93 2.49
CA ARG A 153 -0.06 -8.62 2.19
C ARG A 153 1.29 -8.52 2.86
N TYR A 154 2.29 -8.17 2.08
CA TYR A 154 3.61 -7.78 2.54
C TYR A 154 3.79 -6.28 2.35
N THR A 155 4.27 -5.61 3.36
CA THR A 155 4.56 -4.18 3.32
C THR A 155 5.94 -3.96 3.90
N ASP A 156 6.79 -3.26 3.15
CA ASP A 156 8.11 -2.85 3.55
C ASP A 156 8.24 -1.36 3.24
N VAL A 157 8.38 -0.54 4.26
CA VAL A 157 8.51 0.91 4.16
C VAL A 157 9.76 1.31 4.92
N GLU A 158 10.75 1.80 4.21
CA GLU A 158 11.94 2.40 4.79
C GLU A 158 11.86 3.92 4.70
N GLN A 159 11.92 4.58 5.83
CA GLN A 159 11.92 6.03 5.93
C GLN A 159 13.22 6.51 6.55
N LYS A 160 13.91 7.40 5.87
CA LYS A 160 15.10 8.06 6.37
C LYS A 160 14.91 9.56 6.39
N VAL A 161 15.05 10.14 7.58
CA VAL A 161 14.91 11.57 7.80
C VAL A 161 16.28 12.14 8.21
N ASN A 162 16.84 13.00 7.38
CA ASN A 162 18.03 13.76 7.71
C ASN A 162 17.60 15.20 8.02
N TRP A 163 18.12 15.78 9.11
CA TRP A 163 17.83 17.18 9.44
C TRP A 163 19.07 17.98 9.74
N ASN A 164 19.00 19.25 9.38
CA ASN A 164 20.02 20.24 9.73
C ASN A 164 19.31 21.49 10.28
N ILE A 165 19.54 21.79 11.58
CA ILE A 165 18.97 22.96 12.24
C ILE A 165 20.03 24.06 12.18
N THR A 166 19.74 25.12 11.43
CA THR A 166 20.59 26.31 11.33
C THR A 166 19.80 27.52 11.79
N GLY A 167 20.44 28.40 12.55
CA GLY A 167 19.83 29.66 12.97
C GLY A 167 20.72 30.49 13.88
N ASN A 168 20.43 31.79 13.92
CA ASN A 168 21.03 32.73 14.85
C ASN A 168 19.95 33.20 15.82
N VAL A 169 20.08 32.88 17.11
CA VAL A 169 19.21 33.42 18.15
C VAL A 169 19.98 34.55 18.84
N ALA A 170 19.52 35.79 18.69
CA ALA A 170 20.06 36.99 19.35
C ALA A 170 21.60 37.16 19.23
N SER A 171 22.12 37.00 17.98
CA SER A 171 23.58 37.19 17.69
C SER A 171 24.51 36.10 18.26
N ILE A 172 23.96 35.03 18.80
CA ILE A 172 24.73 33.84 19.21
C ILE A 172 24.57 32.81 18.11
N PRO A 173 25.68 32.31 17.49
CA PRO A 173 25.55 31.19 16.53
C PRO A 173 24.95 30.01 17.27
N VAL A 174 23.76 29.58 16.83
CA VAL A 174 23.19 28.29 17.25
C VAL A 174 24.07 27.23 16.60
N LEU A 175 24.64 26.36 17.42
CA LEU A 175 25.44 25.24 16.96
C LEU A 175 24.63 24.49 15.89
N ASP A 176 25.19 24.31 14.69
CA ASP A 176 24.64 23.48 13.65
C ASP A 176 24.39 22.08 14.23
N ARG A 177 23.13 21.71 14.35
CA ARG A 177 22.73 20.38 14.80
C ARG A 177 22.25 19.61 13.64
N THR A 178 23.01 18.62 13.26
CA THR A 178 22.62 17.61 12.24
C THR A 178 22.22 16.33 12.94
N GLY A 179 21.26 15.62 12.38
CA GLY A 179 20.88 14.30 12.85
C GLY A 179 20.22 13.49 11.74
N THR A 180 20.17 12.19 11.95
CA THR A 180 19.50 11.23 11.09
C THR A 180 18.61 10.36 11.96
N ALA A 181 17.37 10.14 11.55
CA ALA A 181 16.50 9.11 12.08
C ALA A 181 16.11 8.19 10.96
N GLU A 182 16.11 6.90 11.23
CA GLU A 182 15.66 5.85 10.32
C GLU A 182 14.50 5.13 11.01
N ALA A 183 13.40 4.98 10.31
CA ALA A 183 12.26 4.19 10.73
C ALA A 183 11.91 3.23 9.59
N GLY A 184 11.70 1.97 9.92
CA GLY A 184 11.30 0.94 8.97
C GLY A 184 10.07 0.22 9.48
N LEU A 185 9.22 -0.19 8.57
CA LEU A 185 8.07 -1.05 8.78
C LEU A 185 8.19 -2.24 7.85
N GLU A 186 8.36 -3.43 8.40
CA GLU A 186 8.29 -4.69 7.67
C GLU A 186 7.16 -5.51 8.25
N ASN A 187 6.12 -5.74 7.45
CA ASN A 187 4.86 -6.33 7.90
C ASN A 187 4.38 -7.44 6.97
N TRP A 188 3.89 -8.54 7.58
CA TRP A 188 3.15 -9.60 6.91
C TRP A 188 1.77 -9.76 7.53
N ASP A 189 0.73 -9.55 6.72
CA ASP A 189 -0.66 -9.66 7.14
C ASP A 189 -1.41 -10.70 6.31
N VAL A 190 -2.25 -11.50 6.98
CA VAL A 190 -3.27 -12.32 6.32
C VAL A 190 -4.48 -11.44 6.06
N ILE A 191 -5.00 -11.46 4.84
CA ILE A 191 -6.15 -10.66 4.44
C ILE A 191 -7.32 -11.54 3.96
N VAL A 192 -8.53 -11.06 4.19
CA VAL A 192 -9.76 -11.58 3.61
C VAL A 192 -10.59 -10.42 3.08
N GLY A 193 -11.33 -10.63 1.99
CA GLY A 193 -12.06 -9.52 1.41
C GLY A 193 -12.95 -9.90 0.24
N ALA A 194 -13.36 -8.89 -0.49
CA ALA A 194 -14.19 -9.02 -1.68
C ALA A 194 -13.76 -7.99 -2.73
N ARG A 195 -13.93 -8.37 -4.00
CA ARG A 195 -13.74 -7.49 -5.14
C ARG A 195 -14.76 -7.76 -6.23
N GLY A 196 -14.88 -6.84 -7.14
CA GLY A 196 -15.72 -7.04 -8.30
C GLY A 196 -15.93 -5.78 -9.11
N ASN A 197 -16.96 -5.82 -9.95
CA ASN A 197 -17.41 -4.65 -10.66
C ASN A 197 -18.93 -4.71 -10.93
N TYR A 198 -19.52 -3.53 -11.05
CA TYR A 198 -20.86 -3.34 -11.54
C TYR A 198 -20.80 -2.63 -12.89
N SER A 199 -21.22 -3.31 -13.95
CA SER A 199 -21.22 -2.78 -15.33
C SER A 199 -22.57 -2.22 -15.70
N PHE A 200 -22.59 -1.11 -16.45
CA PHE A 200 -23.80 -0.42 -16.88
C PHE A 200 -23.61 0.32 -18.22
N GLY A 201 -24.68 0.96 -18.69
CA GLY A 201 -24.69 1.65 -19.97
C GLY A 201 -24.89 0.73 -21.16
N ALA A 202 -24.81 1.28 -22.35
CA ALA A 202 -24.96 0.51 -23.57
C ALA A 202 -23.83 -0.53 -23.67
N ASN A 203 -24.20 -1.81 -23.87
CA ASN A 203 -23.26 -2.94 -23.96
C ASN A 203 -22.33 -3.11 -22.74
N ASN A 204 -22.75 -2.64 -21.56
CA ASN A 204 -21.94 -2.74 -20.32
C ASN A 204 -20.52 -2.15 -20.47
N THR A 205 -20.40 -1.05 -21.21
CA THR A 205 -19.11 -0.40 -21.47
C THR A 205 -18.59 0.40 -20.29
N TRP A 206 -19.45 0.96 -19.45
CA TRP A 206 -19.07 1.60 -18.20
C TRP A 206 -19.12 0.59 -17.06
N PHE A 207 -18.21 0.75 -16.06
CA PHE A 207 -18.26 -0.07 -14.86
C PHE A 207 -17.70 0.65 -13.64
N VAL A 208 -18.19 0.26 -12.47
CA VAL A 208 -17.70 0.66 -11.16
C VAL A 208 -16.91 -0.51 -10.59
N PRO A 209 -15.57 -0.48 -10.60
CA PRO A 209 -14.77 -1.46 -9.87
C PRO A 209 -14.84 -1.16 -8.37
N TYR A 210 -14.81 -2.23 -7.57
CA TYR A 210 -14.71 -2.14 -6.12
C TYR A 210 -13.83 -3.24 -5.56
N TYR A 211 -13.16 -2.92 -4.46
CA TYR A 211 -12.32 -3.82 -3.69
C TYR A 211 -12.38 -3.42 -2.21
N LEU A 212 -12.46 -4.40 -1.34
CA LEU A 212 -12.40 -4.21 0.11
C LEU A 212 -11.71 -5.42 0.72
N ASP A 213 -10.72 -5.21 1.57
CA ASP A 213 -10.15 -6.24 2.42
C ASP A 213 -9.92 -5.73 3.84
N VAL A 214 -9.80 -6.68 4.75
CA VAL A 214 -9.35 -6.49 6.13
C VAL A 214 -8.36 -7.60 6.45
N GLY A 215 -7.41 -7.31 7.31
CA GLY A 215 -6.37 -8.27 7.68
C GLY A 215 -5.73 -7.98 9.02
N THR A 216 -4.89 -8.92 9.45
CA THR A 216 -4.08 -8.84 10.65
C THR A 216 -2.89 -9.80 10.52
N GLY A 217 -1.86 -9.59 11.29
CA GLY A 217 -0.66 -10.41 11.32
C GLY A 217 0.41 -9.74 12.16
N ASP A 218 1.38 -9.12 11.51
CA ASP A 218 2.33 -8.23 12.18
C ASP A 218 1.67 -6.89 12.52
N SER A 219 0.63 -6.47 11.75
CA SER A 219 -0.27 -5.39 12.15
C SER A 219 -1.32 -5.88 13.14
N ASP A 220 -1.76 -5.03 14.09
CA ASP A 220 -2.98 -5.25 14.87
C ASP A 220 -4.19 -5.31 13.94
N GLN A 221 -4.24 -4.39 12.97
CA GLN A 221 -5.24 -4.37 11.91
C GLN A 221 -4.70 -3.70 10.64
N THR A 222 -5.06 -4.25 9.48
CA THR A 222 -4.93 -3.56 8.17
C THR A 222 -6.25 -3.62 7.43
N TRP A 223 -6.55 -2.61 6.63
CA TRP A 223 -7.68 -2.67 5.71
C TRP A 223 -7.45 -1.80 4.48
N GLN A 224 -8.08 -2.18 3.38
CA GLN A 224 -7.98 -1.46 2.12
C GLN A 224 -9.35 -1.36 1.46
N ALA A 225 -9.64 -0.20 0.89
CA ALA A 225 -10.81 0.03 0.05
C ALA A 225 -10.41 0.70 -1.27
N ILE A 226 -11.02 0.24 -2.37
CA ILE A 226 -10.89 0.86 -3.69
C ILE A 226 -12.28 0.96 -4.30
N ALA A 227 -12.62 2.13 -4.84
CA ALA A 227 -13.81 2.31 -5.66
C ALA A 227 -13.53 3.33 -6.78
N GLY A 228 -14.17 3.15 -7.94
CA GLY A 228 -13.87 4.02 -9.06
C GLY A 228 -14.88 3.95 -10.19
N LEU A 229 -14.48 4.51 -11.33
CA LEU A 229 -15.22 4.46 -12.57
C LEU A 229 -14.29 4.00 -13.68
N GLY A 230 -14.72 3.01 -14.46
CA GLY A 230 -13.98 2.47 -15.57
C GLY A 230 -14.76 2.47 -16.87
N TYR A 231 -14.03 2.41 -17.97
CA TYR A 231 -14.56 2.30 -19.30
C TYR A 231 -13.86 1.21 -20.09
N LYS A 232 -14.63 0.35 -20.78
CA LYS A 232 -14.15 -0.74 -21.63
C LYS A 232 -13.98 -0.28 -23.07
N PHE A 233 -12.74 -0.31 -23.54
CA PHE A 233 -12.38 -0.08 -24.92
C PHE A 233 -12.22 -1.42 -25.65
N HIS A 234 -12.03 -1.38 -26.95
CA HIS A 234 -11.75 -2.59 -27.75
C HIS A 234 -10.37 -3.22 -27.45
N TRP A 235 -9.44 -2.46 -26.91
CA TRP A 235 -8.08 -2.90 -26.60
C TRP A 235 -7.85 -3.21 -25.10
N GLY A 236 -8.77 -2.82 -24.21
CA GLY A 236 -8.63 -2.98 -22.78
C GLY A 236 -9.57 -2.09 -21.98
N GLU A 237 -9.24 -1.85 -20.75
CA GLU A 237 -10.05 -1.07 -19.81
C GLU A 237 -9.22 0.09 -19.26
N ALA A 238 -9.82 1.28 -19.10
CA ALA A 238 -9.24 2.39 -18.35
C ALA A 238 -10.08 2.64 -17.10
N VAL A 239 -9.43 2.94 -15.98
CA VAL A 239 -10.05 3.13 -14.67
C VAL A 239 -9.48 4.36 -14.00
N ALA A 240 -10.35 5.19 -13.42
CA ALA A 240 -10.03 6.19 -12.42
C ALA A 240 -10.69 5.76 -11.11
N ALA A 241 -9.93 5.68 -10.03
CA ALA A 241 -10.40 5.19 -8.75
C ALA A 241 -9.86 6.00 -7.59
N TRP A 242 -10.45 5.82 -6.43
CA TRP A 242 -9.91 6.25 -5.16
C TRP A 242 -9.48 5.00 -4.38
N ARG A 243 -8.27 5.00 -3.83
CA ARG A 243 -7.71 3.93 -3.02
C ARG A 243 -7.36 4.47 -1.65
N TYR A 244 -7.75 3.72 -0.63
CA TYR A 244 -7.40 3.92 0.77
C TYR A 244 -6.79 2.64 1.31
N LEU A 245 -5.67 2.75 2.02
CA LEU A 245 -5.00 1.64 2.69
C LEU A 245 -4.54 2.13 4.06
N SER A 246 -4.86 1.37 5.12
CA SER A 246 -4.56 1.70 6.50
C SER A 246 -3.90 0.54 7.22
N TYR A 247 -2.99 0.88 8.11
CA TYR A 247 -2.34 0.00 9.05
C TYR A 247 -2.44 0.57 10.46
N ASP A 248 -2.93 -0.25 11.39
CA ASP A 248 -2.79 -0.04 12.83
C ASP A 248 -1.70 -1.01 13.32
N LEU A 249 -0.66 -0.50 13.94
CA LEU A 249 0.52 -1.27 14.32
C LEU A 249 0.57 -1.47 15.84
N PRO A 250 1.24 -2.54 16.33
CA PRO A 250 1.40 -2.77 17.75
C PRO A 250 2.01 -1.57 18.47
N SER A 251 1.61 -1.36 19.72
CA SER A 251 1.98 -0.18 20.53
C SER A 251 3.48 -0.05 20.85
N ASP A 252 4.26 -1.10 20.61
CA ASP A 252 5.71 -1.15 20.74
C ASP A 252 6.44 -0.84 19.41
N SER A 253 5.70 -0.64 18.33
CA SER A 253 6.25 -0.24 17.03
C SER A 253 6.67 1.23 17.04
N ALA A 254 7.68 1.57 16.23
CA ALA A 254 8.13 2.96 16.05
C ALA A 254 7.07 3.83 15.35
N ILE A 255 6.20 3.22 14.57
CA ILE A 255 5.04 3.82 13.90
C ILE A 255 3.80 3.18 14.52
N ALA A 256 2.86 3.99 15.02
CA ALA A 256 1.62 3.49 15.62
C ALA A 256 0.54 3.21 14.58
N ASP A 257 0.42 4.07 13.58
CA ASP A 257 -0.50 3.92 12.46
C ASP A 257 0.10 4.54 11.20
N MET A 258 -0.36 4.05 10.04
CA MET A 258 0.00 4.59 8.73
C MET A 258 -1.18 4.48 7.76
N ASN A 259 -1.48 5.59 7.10
CA ASN A 259 -2.59 5.71 6.18
C ASN A 259 -2.11 6.24 4.83
N PHE A 260 -2.57 5.60 3.78
CA PHE A 260 -2.35 6.02 2.39
C PHE A 260 -3.73 6.29 1.76
N ASN A 261 -3.96 7.50 1.27
CA ASN A 261 -5.27 7.93 0.81
C ASN A 261 -5.16 8.80 -0.43
N GLY A 262 -5.67 8.34 -1.59
CA GLY A 262 -5.55 9.14 -2.79
C GLY A 262 -6.11 8.55 -4.07
N PRO A 263 -6.11 9.36 -5.15
CA PRO A 263 -6.56 8.95 -6.47
C PRO A 263 -5.60 7.97 -7.13
N ALA A 264 -6.17 7.07 -7.93
CA ALA A 264 -5.44 6.15 -8.79
C ALA A 264 -6.01 6.18 -10.21
N ILE A 265 -5.15 6.01 -11.19
CA ILE A 265 -5.54 5.89 -12.59
C ILE A 265 -4.75 4.76 -13.25
N GLY A 266 -5.40 3.96 -14.08
CA GLY A 266 -4.73 2.82 -14.69
C GLY A 266 -5.42 2.28 -15.92
N VAL A 267 -4.71 1.37 -16.59
CA VAL A 267 -5.19 0.62 -17.74
C VAL A 267 -5.00 -0.88 -17.49
N THR A 268 -5.95 -1.68 -17.98
CA THR A 268 -5.95 -3.14 -17.86
C THR A 268 -6.07 -3.76 -19.23
N PHE A 269 -5.23 -4.73 -19.52
CA PHE A 269 -5.30 -5.61 -20.69
C PHE A 269 -5.78 -6.98 -20.25
N ARG A 270 -6.62 -7.64 -21.08
CA ARG A 270 -7.15 -8.99 -20.83
C ARG A 270 -6.96 -9.86 -22.06
N TRP A 271 -6.64 -11.14 -21.87
CA TRP A 271 -6.47 -12.13 -22.95
C TRP A 271 -6.75 -13.56 -22.50
#